data_1a2f407a7ad5e0135a978937e167a667
#
_entry.id   1a2f407a7ad5e0135a978937e167a667
#
_cell.length_a   1.000
_cell.length_b   1.000
_cell.length_c   1.000
_cell.angle_alpha   90.00
_cell.angle_beta   90.00
_cell.angle_gamma   90.00
#
_symmetry.space_group_name_H-M   'P 1'
#
loop_
_entity.id
_entity.type
_entity.pdbx_description
1 polymer ?
#
loop_
_entity_poly.entity_id
_entity_poly.type
_entity_poly.pdbx_seq_one_letter_code
_entity_poly.pdbx_strand_id
1 'polypeptide(L)'
;MKRSALTVGIVDYGLGNLFSVQQACEHAGLRSVVTSSRAELSCSAAIILPGVGAFGDAMGALKRLQLLDVLSECAESGRPFWGICLGMQLLMTESYEFGHHYGLGFIEGPAVKLNNSMAKSDASLPRRTKVPHVGWSQLRRPSSSSLSHTRLVCQDWSGSPLEGVHEGDYMYFIHSYYVQPKDAEVVLSVTDYGGISFCSSLQRGNIFGCQFHPERSGGKGIQIYRNLGHLLRETM
;
A
#
# COMPACT_ATOMS: atom_id res chain seq x y z
N MET A 1 35.71 5.52 0.97
CA MET A 1 34.73 4.64 1.64
C MET A 1 33.81 4.05 0.57
N LYS A 2 33.73 2.72 0.45
CA LYS A 2 32.77 2.08 -0.46
C LYS A 2 31.36 2.43 0.05
N ARG A 3 30.55 3.10 -0.77
CA ARG A 3 29.12 3.33 -0.46
C ARG A 3 28.51 1.96 -0.17
N SER A 4 28.04 1.77 1.06
CA SER A 4 27.21 0.62 1.40
C SER A 4 26.03 0.65 0.44
N ALA A 5 25.85 -0.40 -0.34
CA ALA A 5 24.78 -0.43 -1.33
C ALA A 5 23.45 -0.43 -0.56
N LEU A 6 22.61 0.55 -0.86
CA LEU A 6 21.30 0.71 -0.26
C LEU A 6 20.48 -0.56 -0.47
N THR A 7 20.11 -1.22 0.61
CA THR A 7 19.36 -2.48 0.58
C THR A 7 17.94 -2.22 1.08
N VAL A 8 16.95 -2.70 0.32
CA VAL A 8 15.53 -2.69 0.70
C VAL A 8 15.23 -3.92 1.53
N GLY A 9 14.71 -3.74 2.73
CA GLY A 9 14.22 -4.83 3.57
C GLY A 9 12.78 -5.20 3.20
N ILE A 10 12.57 -6.43 2.75
CA ILE A 10 11.23 -7.00 2.50
C ILE A 10 10.87 -7.83 3.73
N VAL A 11 9.82 -7.41 4.42
CA VAL A 11 9.41 -8.03 5.69
C VAL A 11 8.83 -9.41 5.44
N ASP A 12 9.48 -10.45 5.99
CA ASP A 12 8.98 -11.82 6.00
C ASP A 12 8.32 -12.12 7.36
N TYR A 13 7.02 -12.17 7.36
CA TYR A 13 6.22 -12.61 8.53
C TYR A 13 5.32 -13.82 8.20
N GLY A 14 5.65 -14.52 7.12
CA GLY A 14 4.97 -15.74 6.68
C GLY A 14 3.76 -15.49 5.78
N LEU A 15 3.39 -14.24 5.48
CA LEU A 15 2.22 -13.88 4.66
C LEU A 15 2.61 -12.87 3.58
N GLY A 16 2.68 -13.30 2.33
CA GLY A 16 2.99 -12.40 1.21
C GLY A 16 3.59 -13.13 0.01
N ASN A 17 3.51 -12.51 -1.15
CA ASN A 17 4.20 -12.97 -2.35
C ASN A 17 5.62 -12.38 -2.39
N LEU A 18 6.47 -12.81 -1.45
CA LEU A 18 7.80 -12.26 -1.23
C LEU A 18 8.70 -12.38 -2.46
N PHE A 19 8.61 -13.53 -3.17
CA PHE A 19 9.38 -13.77 -4.38
C PHE A 19 9.08 -12.74 -5.47
N SER A 20 7.80 -12.48 -5.76
CA SER A 20 7.43 -11.50 -6.79
C SER A 20 7.85 -10.07 -6.42
N VAL A 21 7.77 -9.70 -5.14
CA VAL A 21 8.23 -8.39 -4.65
C VAL A 21 9.74 -8.27 -4.79
N GLN A 22 10.48 -9.31 -4.44
CA GLN A 22 11.95 -9.35 -4.60
C GLN A 22 12.35 -9.23 -6.07
N GLN A 23 11.71 -9.99 -6.96
CA GLN A 23 11.95 -9.91 -8.40
C GLN A 23 11.63 -8.51 -8.95
N ALA A 24 10.57 -7.85 -8.48
CA ALA A 24 10.25 -6.48 -8.88
C ALA A 24 11.33 -5.49 -8.42
N CYS A 25 11.88 -5.64 -7.21
CA CYS A 25 13.03 -4.87 -6.75
C CYS A 25 14.23 -5.07 -7.67
N GLU A 26 14.59 -6.31 -8.02
CA GLU A 26 15.71 -6.64 -8.91
C GLU A 26 15.54 -6.05 -10.30
N HIS A 27 14.33 -6.14 -10.89
CA HIS A 27 14.01 -5.53 -12.19
C HIS A 27 14.08 -3.99 -12.17
N ALA A 28 13.84 -3.39 -11.00
CA ALA A 28 14.01 -1.95 -10.79
C ALA A 28 15.47 -1.54 -10.49
N GLY A 29 16.41 -2.49 -10.42
CA GLY A 29 17.80 -2.24 -10.08
C GLY A 29 18.04 -2.01 -8.59
N LEU A 30 17.12 -2.45 -7.72
CA LEU A 30 17.23 -2.35 -6.27
C LEU A 30 17.83 -3.63 -5.68
N ARG A 31 18.76 -3.48 -4.76
CA ARG A 31 19.17 -4.60 -3.90
C ARG A 31 18.12 -4.79 -2.81
N SER A 32 17.72 -6.02 -2.58
CA SER A 32 16.72 -6.34 -1.55
C SER A 32 17.12 -7.58 -0.75
N VAL A 33 16.62 -7.66 0.47
CA VAL A 33 16.71 -8.82 1.34
C VAL A 33 15.33 -9.15 1.89
N VAL A 34 14.93 -10.40 1.78
CA VAL A 34 13.71 -10.94 2.40
C VAL A 34 14.12 -11.43 3.79
N THR A 35 13.52 -10.86 4.84
CA THR A 35 13.99 -11.13 6.20
C THR A 35 12.91 -10.91 7.27
N SER A 36 12.99 -11.71 8.34
CA SER A 36 12.33 -11.50 9.64
C SER A 36 13.32 -11.02 10.72
N SER A 37 14.57 -10.76 10.35
CA SER A 37 15.59 -10.30 11.30
C SER A 37 15.41 -8.81 11.62
N ARG A 38 15.17 -8.49 12.90
CA ARG A 38 15.10 -7.09 13.39
C ARG A 38 16.35 -6.30 13.02
N ALA A 39 17.52 -6.90 13.14
CA ALA A 39 18.80 -6.25 12.84
C ALA A 39 18.92 -5.90 11.35
N GLU A 40 18.53 -6.81 10.45
CA GLU A 40 18.57 -6.56 9.01
C GLU A 40 17.55 -5.50 8.60
N LEU A 41 16.32 -5.54 9.14
CA LEU A 41 15.32 -4.51 8.91
C LEU A 41 15.78 -3.14 9.42
N SER A 42 16.35 -3.09 10.62
CA SER A 42 16.89 -1.85 11.19
C SER A 42 18.04 -1.25 10.35
N CYS A 43 18.84 -2.09 9.69
CA CYS A 43 19.93 -1.66 8.81
C CYS A 43 19.48 -1.38 7.36
N SER A 44 18.23 -1.68 7.00
CA SER A 44 17.72 -1.48 5.64
C SER A 44 17.49 -0.01 5.33
N ALA A 45 17.77 0.40 4.10
CA ALA A 45 17.58 1.78 3.65
C ALA A 45 16.11 2.13 3.37
N ALA A 46 15.29 1.12 3.07
CA ALA A 46 13.84 1.22 2.96
C ALA A 46 13.20 -0.08 3.42
N ILE A 47 11.92 -0.03 3.77
CA ILE A 47 11.12 -1.19 4.16
C ILE A 47 9.98 -1.37 3.17
N ILE A 48 9.78 -2.61 2.73
CA ILE A 48 8.55 -3.05 2.06
C ILE A 48 7.85 -4.04 2.97
N LEU A 49 6.62 -3.75 3.33
CA LEU A 49 5.70 -4.62 4.06
C LEU A 49 4.65 -5.16 3.08
N PRO A 50 4.90 -6.29 2.41
CA PRO A 50 3.90 -6.92 1.58
C PRO A 50 2.91 -7.69 2.44
N GLY A 51 1.76 -8.08 1.90
CA GLY A 51 0.87 -8.98 2.62
C GLY A 51 -0.26 -9.51 1.77
N VAL A 52 -0.65 -10.75 2.10
CA VAL A 52 -1.88 -11.41 1.62
C VAL A 52 -2.51 -12.16 2.79
N GLY A 53 -3.83 -12.38 2.75
CA GLY A 53 -4.55 -13.08 3.82
C GLY A 53 -5.35 -12.15 4.71
N ALA A 54 -5.62 -12.56 5.95
CA ALA A 54 -6.47 -11.83 6.88
C ALA A 54 -5.65 -10.86 7.77
N PHE A 55 -6.24 -9.70 8.05
CA PHE A 55 -5.63 -8.63 8.84
C PHE A 55 -5.19 -9.09 10.23
N GLY A 56 -6.09 -9.78 10.96
CA GLY A 56 -5.79 -10.26 12.31
C GLY A 56 -4.64 -11.27 12.37
N ASP A 57 -4.58 -12.18 11.37
CA ASP A 57 -3.51 -13.17 11.26
C ASP A 57 -2.16 -12.50 11.00
N ALA A 58 -2.16 -11.49 10.14
CA ALA A 58 -0.97 -10.70 9.81
C ALA A 58 -0.43 -9.96 11.04
N MET A 59 -1.28 -9.23 11.77
CA MET A 59 -0.87 -8.55 13.01
C MET A 59 -0.40 -9.53 14.08
N GLY A 60 -1.08 -10.68 14.18
CA GLY A 60 -0.67 -11.78 15.07
C GLY A 60 0.71 -12.34 14.71
N ALA A 61 1.02 -12.50 13.42
CA ALA A 61 2.32 -12.96 12.94
C ALA A 61 3.44 -11.93 13.25
N LEU A 62 3.21 -10.66 12.94
CA LEU A 62 4.15 -9.57 13.25
C LEU A 62 4.45 -9.50 14.75
N LYS A 63 3.41 -9.67 15.59
CA LYS A 63 3.58 -9.69 17.06
C LYS A 63 4.37 -10.90 17.53
N ARG A 64 4.08 -12.10 17.04
CA ARG A 64 4.83 -13.33 17.40
C ARG A 64 6.30 -13.25 17.03
N LEU A 65 6.62 -12.62 15.91
CA LEU A 65 8.00 -12.41 15.45
C LEU A 65 8.67 -11.19 16.08
N GLN A 66 7.95 -10.47 16.98
CA GLN A 66 8.45 -9.27 17.65
C GLN A 66 8.92 -8.18 16.69
N LEU A 67 8.21 -8.02 15.54
CA LEU A 67 8.59 -7.07 14.50
C LEU A 67 7.93 -5.68 14.68
N LEU A 68 6.93 -5.53 15.55
CA LEU A 68 6.17 -4.27 15.67
C LEU A 68 7.07 -3.07 15.97
N ASP A 69 7.96 -3.21 16.97
CA ASP A 69 8.82 -2.10 17.40
C ASP A 69 9.79 -1.66 16.29
N VAL A 70 10.48 -2.62 15.64
CA VAL A 70 11.44 -2.30 14.58
C VAL A 70 10.75 -1.69 13.36
N LEU A 71 9.50 -2.09 13.05
CA LEU A 71 8.72 -1.48 11.97
C LEU A 71 8.34 -0.05 12.32
N SER A 72 7.94 0.22 13.57
CA SER A 72 7.67 1.59 14.05
C SER A 72 8.92 2.46 14.00
N GLU A 73 10.05 1.98 14.52
CA GLU A 73 11.34 2.66 14.45
C GLU A 73 11.73 2.98 12.99
N CYS A 74 11.52 2.04 12.07
CA CYS A 74 11.80 2.25 10.65
C CYS A 74 10.89 3.33 10.04
N ALA A 75 9.59 3.32 10.35
CA ALA A 75 8.64 4.31 9.87
C ALA A 75 8.96 5.72 10.39
N GLU A 76 9.29 5.84 11.68
CA GLU A 76 9.63 7.10 12.35
C GLU A 76 11.00 7.68 11.91
N SER A 77 11.90 6.83 11.43
CA SER A 77 13.25 7.25 11.00
C SER A 77 13.29 8.10 9.73
N GLY A 78 12.15 8.31 9.05
CA GLY A 78 12.08 9.03 7.79
C GLY A 78 12.48 8.21 6.55
N ARG A 79 12.89 6.94 6.71
CA ARG A 79 13.20 6.05 5.60
C ARG A 79 11.93 5.66 4.83
N PRO A 80 11.98 5.48 3.51
CA PRO A 80 10.83 5.01 2.75
C PRO A 80 10.26 3.70 3.32
N PHE A 81 8.97 3.73 3.64
CA PHE A 81 8.22 2.61 4.18
C PHE A 81 6.99 2.33 3.31
N TRP A 82 6.93 1.13 2.70
CA TRP A 82 5.91 0.79 1.73
C TRP A 82 5.05 -0.37 2.19
N GLY A 83 3.72 -0.15 2.27
CA GLY A 83 2.72 -1.20 2.47
C GLY A 83 2.07 -1.61 1.16
N ILE A 84 2.09 -2.92 0.81
CA ILE A 84 1.48 -3.45 -0.41
C ILE A 84 0.29 -4.34 -0.06
N CYS A 85 -0.88 -4.03 -0.61
CA CYS A 85 -2.15 -4.72 -0.43
C CYS A 85 -2.53 -4.85 1.05
N LEU A 86 -2.47 -6.04 1.65
CA LEU A 86 -2.67 -6.20 3.09
C LEU A 86 -1.67 -5.34 3.89
N GLY A 87 -0.43 -5.22 3.42
CA GLY A 87 0.56 -4.34 4.04
C GLY A 87 0.11 -2.88 4.13
N MET A 88 -0.58 -2.34 3.11
CA MET A 88 -1.20 -1.01 3.19
C MET A 88 -2.30 -0.96 4.26
N GLN A 89 -3.11 -2.01 4.36
CA GLN A 89 -4.16 -2.08 5.37
C GLN A 89 -3.58 -2.12 6.78
N LEU A 90 -2.46 -2.83 6.99
CA LEU A 90 -1.75 -2.90 8.28
C LEU A 90 -1.20 -1.54 8.74
N LEU A 91 -0.96 -0.58 7.83
CA LEU A 91 -0.54 0.79 8.19
C LEU A 91 -1.64 1.56 8.94
N MET A 92 -2.92 1.15 8.79
CA MET A 92 -4.07 1.83 9.38
C MET A 92 -4.15 1.61 10.90
N THR A 93 -5.03 2.38 11.56
CA THR A 93 -5.25 2.22 13.02
C THR A 93 -5.99 0.93 13.35
N GLU A 94 -6.92 0.48 12.50
CA GLU A 94 -7.77 -0.67 12.81
C GLU A 94 -8.38 -1.34 11.58
N SER A 95 -8.87 -2.56 11.77
CA SER A 95 -9.67 -3.29 10.79
C SER A 95 -10.79 -4.06 11.49
N TYR A 96 -11.90 -4.24 10.77
CA TYR A 96 -13.06 -5.03 11.24
C TYR A 96 -13.17 -6.37 10.50
N GLU A 97 -12.07 -6.87 9.94
CA GLU A 97 -12.02 -8.17 9.27
C GLU A 97 -12.06 -9.31 10.30
N PHE A 98 -13.16 -10.08 10.28
CA PHE A 98 -13.40 -11.21 11.23
C PHE A 98 -13.33 -10.81 12.72
N GLY A 99 -13.57 -9.54 13.05
CA GLY A 99 -13.50 -8.98 14.38
C GLY A 99 -12.81 -7.63 14.38
N HIS A 100 -12.61 -7.04 15.56
CA HIS A 100 -11.89 -5.78 15.70
C HIS A 100 -10.40 -6.05 15.96
N HIS A 101 -9.54 -5.49 15.12
CA HIS A 101 -8.08 -5.64 15.20
C HIS A 101 -7.41 -4.27 15.10
N TYR A 102 -6.41 -4.02 15.94
CA TYR A 102 -5.55 -2.85 15.81
C TYR A 102 -4.44 -3.10 14.80
N GLY A 103 -4.14 -2.09 13.98
CA GLY A 103 -3.03 -2.08 13.03
C GLY A 103 -1.78 -1.42 13.61
N LEU A 104 -0.86 -1.02 12.71
CA LEU A 104 0.37 -0.32 13.08
C LEU A 104 0.12 1.15 13.47
N GLY A 105 -1.01 1.74 13.07
CA GLY A 105 -1.40 3.09 13.44
C GLY A 105 -0.59 4.21 12.78
N PHE A 106 0.12 3.92 11.70
CA PHE A 106 0.89 4.94 10.99
C PHE A 106 -0.01 5.92 10.22
N ILE A 107 -1.18 5.46 9.79
CA ILE A 107 -2.20 6.26 9.11
C ILE A 107 -3.51 6.13 9.87
N GLU A 108 -4.12 7.24 10.25
CA GLU A 108 -5.40 7.22 10.97
C GLU A 108 -6.56 6.84 10.07
N GLY A 109 -7.39 5.91 10.52
CA GLY A 109 -8.59 5.42 9.82
C GLY A 109 -8.62 3.88 9.74
N PRO A 110 -9.78 3.30 9.42
CA PRO A 110 -9.96 1.85 9.36
C PRO A 110 -9.65 1.24 7.99
N ALA A 111 -9.40 -0.09 8.00
CA ALA A 111 -9.60 -0.95 6.85
C ALA A 111 -10.99 -1.58 6.92
N VAL A 112 -11.81 -1.40 5.88
CA VAL A 112 -13.22 -1.78 5.83
C VAL A 112 -13.53 -2.70 4.67
N LYS A 113 -14.60 -3.51 4.81
CA LYS A 113 -15.04 -4.45 3.78
C LYS A 113 -15.61 -3.72 2.56
N LEU A 114 -15.27 -4.20 1.38
CA LEU A 114 -15.90 -3.81 0.11
C LEU A 114 -17.36 -4.28 0.13
N ASN A 115 -18.28 -3.40 0.50
CA ASN A 115 -19.72 -3.70 0.60
C ASN A 115 -20.49 -3.07 -0.56
N ASN A 116 -21.34 -3.86 -1.18
CA ASN A 116 -22.24 -3.41 -2.25
C ASN A 116 -23.36 -2.46 -1.80
N SER A 117 -23.46 -2.14 -0.50
CA SER A 117 -24.64 -1.48 0.08
C SER A 117 -24.66 0.04 -0.05
N MET A 118 -23.62 0.65 -0.58
CA MET A 118 -23.53 2.12 -0.70
C MET A 118 -23.60 2.66 -2.13
N ALA A 119 -23.78 1.81 -3.14
CA ALA A 119 -24.12 2.28 -4.47
C ALA A 119 -25.51 2.94 -4.38
N LYS A 120 -25.55 4.27 -4.36
CA LYS A 120 -26.80 5.01 -4.64
C LYS A 120 -27.26 4.56 -6.02
N SER A 121 -28.18 3.62 -6.02
CA SER A 121 -28.66 2.92 -7.18
C SER A 121 -29.33 3.89 -8.15
N ASP A 122 -28.78 3.98 -9.33
CA ASP A 122 -29.66 4.05 -10.48
C ASP A 122 -30.38 2.68 -10.55
N ALA A 123 -31.68 2.66 -10.32
CA ALA A 123 -32.48 1.46 -10.08
C ALA A 123 -32.64 0.53 -11.32
N SER A 124 -31.89 0.79 -12.38
CA SER A 124 -32.00 0.09 -13.66
C SER A 124 -31.12 -1.15 -13.80
N LEU A 125 -30.10 -1.39 -12.93
CA LEU A 125 -29.29 -2.61 -12.98
C LEU A 125 -28.73 -3.02 -11.61
N PRO A 126 -29.27 -4.03 -10.91
CA PRO A 126 -28.67 -4.61 -9.73
C PRO A 126 -27.49 -5.50 -10.12
N ARG A 127 -26.34 -4.93 -10.48
CA ARG A 127 -25.09 -5.71 -10.57
C ARG A 127 -24.51 -5.83 -9.16
N ARG A 128 -24.73 -6.98 -8.53
CA ARG A 128 -23.97 -7.37 -7.33
C ARG A 128 -22.49 -7.37 -7.69
N THR A 129 -21.76 -6.39 -7.18
CA THR A 129 -20.31 -6.34 -7.32
C THR A 129 -19.70 -7.59 -6.70
N LYS A 130 -18.84 -8.27 -7.43
CA LYS A 130 -18.14 -9.44 -6.90
C LYS A 130 -17.12 -9.00 -5.85
N VAL A 131 -17.14 -9.66 -4.70
CA VAL A 131 -16.10 -9.54 -3.68
C VAL A 131 -15.49 -10.93 -3.52
N PRO A 132 -14.16 -11.05 -3.63
CA PRO A 132 -13.14 -10.00 -3.76
C PRO A 132 -13.14 -9.27 -5.12
N HIS A 133 -12.64 -8.02 -5.13
CA HIS A 133 -12.20 -7.32 -6.32
C HIS A 133 -10.95 -8.04 -6.85
N VAL A 134 -11.05 -8.69 -7.99
CA VAL A 134 -9.93 -9.39 -8.65
C VAL A 134 -9.87 -8.94 -10.10
N GLY A 135 -8.74 -8.36 -10.48
CA GLY A 135 -8.52 -7.93 -11.86
C GLY A 135 -7.75 -6.63 -11.99
N TRP A 136 -7.77 -6.13 -13.22
CA TRP A 136 -7.13 -4.87 -13.59
C TRP A 136 -8.12 -3.72 -13.49
N SER A 137 -7.75 -2.66 -12.77
CA SER A 137 -8.56 -1.45 -12.65
C SER A 137 -7.68 -0.21 -12.75
N GLN A 138 -8.28 0.88 -13.20
CA GLN A 138 -7.59 2.13 -13.45
C GLN A 138 -7.33 2.90 -12.16
N LEU A 139 -6.16 3.54 -12.10
CA LEU A 139 -5.89 4.58 -11.12
C LEU A 139 -6.45 5.92 -11.59
N ARG A 140 -7.03 6.66 -10.66
CA ARG A 140 -7.55 8.01 -10.88
C ARG A 140 -7.03 8.94 -9.80
N ARG A 141 -6.93 10.22 -10.12
CA ARG A 141 -6.65 11.23 -9.10
C ARG A 141 -7.87 11.43 -8.22
N PRO A 142 -7.68 11.68 -6.91
CA PRO A 142 -8.80 12.04 -6.05
C PRO A 142 -9.47 13.30 -6.55
N SER A 143 -10.81 13.32 -6.61
CA SER A 143 -11.61 14.51 -6.91
C SER A 143 -12.48 14.84 -5.72
N SER A 144 -12.93 16.10 -5.62
CA SER A 144 -13.86 16.55 -4.57
C SER A 144 -15.17 15.75 -4.51
N SER A 145 -15.52 15.06 -5.59
CA SER A 145 -16.67 14.15 -5.67
C SER A 145 -16.38 12.72 -5.24
N SER A 146 -15.09 12.32 -5.20
CA SER A 146 -14.68 10.94 -4.92
C SER A 146 -14.61 10.61 -3.42
N LEU A 147 -14.39 11.63 -2.58
CA LEU A 147 -14.31 11.49 -1.12
C LEU A 147 -15.19 12.58 -0.49
N SER A 148 -16.28 12.16 0.14
CA SER A 148 -17.24 13.08 0.77
C SER A 148 -16.55 13.94 1.85
N HIS A 149 -16.67 15.29 1.71
CA HIS A 149 -16.42 16.33 2.71
C HIS A 149 -15.03 16.95 2.87
N THR A 150 -14.04 16.73 1.98
CA THR A 150 -12.76 17.40 2.10
C THR A 150 -12.38 18.15 0.80
N ARG A 151 -11.82 19.35 0.94
CA ARG A 151 -11.27 20.16 -0.16
C ARG A 151 -9.98 19.49 -0.63
N LEU A 152 -10.10 18.57 -1.60
CA LEU A 152 -8.96 17.88 -2.16
C LEU A 152 -8.16 18.85 -3.04
N VAL A 153 -6.91 19.05 -2.70
CA VAL A 153 -5.91 19.56 -3.63
C VAL A 153 -5.66 18.45 -4.64
N CYS A 154 -5.88 18.72 -5.92
CA CYS A 154 -5.56 17.77 -6.99
C CYS A 154 -4.03 17.56 -6.94
N GLN A 155 -3.58 16.52 -6.24
CA GLN A 155 -2.16 16.23 -6.12
C GLN A 155 -1.66 15.70 -7.45
N ASP A 156 -0.71 16.39 -8.02
CA ASP A 156 0.13 15.83 -9.07
C ASP A 156 0.95 14.68 -8.43
N TRP A 157 1.16 13.59 -9.17
CA TRP A 157 1.95 12.46 -8.69
C TRP A 157 3.46 12.68 -8.81
N SER A 158 3.89 13.85 -9.26
CA SER A 158 5.31 14.24 -9.30
C SER A 158 5.93 14.20 -7.91
N GLY A 159 7.14 13.67 -7.81
CA GLY A 159 7.84 13.50 -6.53
C GLY A 159 7.23 12.44 -5.60
N SER A 160 6.23 11.69 -6.07
CA SER A 160 5.64 10.57 -5.32
C SER A 160 6.06 9.22 -5.89
N PRO A 161 5.80 8.11 -5.18
CA PRO A 161 6.00 6.77 -5.75
C PRO A 161 5.22 6.50 -7.05
N LEU A 162 4.19 7.28 -7.36
CA LEU A 162 3.42 7.19 -8.60
C LEU A 162 3.95 8.06 -9.75
N GLU A 163 5.09 8.71 -9.62
CA GLU A 163 5.67 9.51 -10.69
C GLU A 163 5.85 8.69 -11.98
N GLY A 164 5.43 9.25 -13.13
CA GLY A 164 5.44 8.57 -14.43
C GLY A 164 4.33 7.52 -14.63
N VAL A 165 3.49 7.30 -13.62
CA VAL A 165 2.18 6.66 -13.76
C VAL A 165 1.17 7.73 -14.15
N HIS A 166 0.22 7.41 -15.05
CA HIS A 166 -0.78 8.35 -15.52
C HIS A 166 -2.17 7.96 -15.05
N GLU A 167 -3.03 8.95 -14.94
CA GLU A 167 -4.46 8.70 -14.71
C GLU A 167 -5.01 7.84 -15.85
N GLY A 168 -5.72 6.75 -15.48
CA GLY A 168 -6.19 5.76 -16.42
C GLY A 168 -5.27 4.56 -16.61
N ASP A 169 -4.02 4.59 -16.11
CA ASP A 169 -3.16 3.40 -16.11
C ASP A 169 -3.77 2.29 -15.24
N TYR A 170 -3.65 1.05 -15.73
CA TYR A 170 -4.20 -0.12 -15.05
C TYR A 170 -3.20 -0.74 -14.08
N MET A 171 -3.71 -1.10 -12.89
CA MET A 171 -3.00 -1.89 -11.89
C MET A 171 -3.78 -3.15 -11.54
N TYR A 172 -3.10 -4.18 -11.06
CA TYR A 172 -3.71 -5.45 -10.67
C TYR A 172 -4.13 -5.43 -9.20
N PHE A 173 -5.40 -5.75 -8.95
CA PHE A 173 -6.01 -5.80 -7.62
C PHE A 173 -6.48 -7.21 -7.27
N ILE A 174 -6.37 -7.57 -6.00
CA ILE A 174 -7.00 -8.75 -5.42
C ILE A 174 -7.26 -8.50 -3.92
N HIS A 175 -8.46 -8.01 -3.57
CA HIS A 175 -8.78 -7.66 -2.19
C HIS A 175 -10.28 -7.67 -1.91
N SER A 176 -10.63 -7.90 -0.63
CA SER A 176 -12.01 -7.80 -0.11
C SER A 176 -12.21 -6.62 0.82
N TYR A 177 -11.11 -6.02 1.29
CA TYR A 177 -11.09 -4.87 2.19
C TYR A 177 -10.27 -3.75 1.56
N TYR A 178 -10.55 -2.51 1.93
CA TYR A 178 -9.83 -1.32 1.49
C TYR A 178 -9.73 -0.31 2.64
N VAL A 179 -8.79 0.62 2.54
CA VAL A 179 -8.55 1.61 3.59
C VAL A 179 -9.42 2.86 3.42
N GLN A 180 -9.85 3.42 4.55
CA GLN A 180 -10.54 4.71 4.63
C GLN A 180 -9.74 5.67 5.53
N PRO A 181 -8.71 6.35 4.99
CA PRO A 181 -7.99 7.35 5.75
C PRO A 181 -8.93 8.45 6.24
N LYS A 182 -8.78 8.89 7.50
CA LYS A 182 -9.51 10.04 8.02
C LYS A 182 -9.07 11.34 7.37
N ASP A 183 -7.77 11.47 7.13
CA ASP A 183 -7.20 12.59 6.40
C ASP A 183 -7.21 12.27 4.91
N ALA A 184 -8.01 13.00 4.15
CA ALA A 184 -8.11 12.83 2.70
C ALA A 184 -6.86 13.34 1.96
N GLU A 185 -6.05 14.20 2.57
CA GLU A 185 -4.82 14.74 1.95
C GLU A 185 -3.76 13.66 1.75
N VAL A 186 -3.82 12.56 2.52
CA VAL A 186 -2.88 11.44 2.34
C VAL A 186 -3.22 10.56 1.12
N VAL A 187 -4.42 10.71 0.53
CA VAL A 187 -4.85 9.86 -0.60
C VAL A 187 -4.18 10.32 -1.89
N LEU A 188 -3.34 9.47 -2.49
CA LEU A 188 -2.69 9.74 -3.77
C LEU A 188 -3.54 9.32 -4.97
N SER A 189 -4.17 8.16 -4.90
CA SER A 189 -5.04 7.68 -5.96
C SER A 189 -6.28 7.00 -5.44
N VAL A 190 -7.32 7.02 -6.25
CA VAL A 190 -8.57 6.29 -6.06
C VAL A 190 -8.83 5.36 -7.23
N THR A 191 -9.64 4.35 -7.02
CA THR A 191 -10.09 3.40 -8.04
C THR A 191 -11.57 3.16 -7.87
N ASP A 192 -12.29 3.13 -9.00
CA ASP A 192 -13.72 2.84 -9.02
C ASP A 192 -13.94 1.34 -9.25
N TYR A 193 -14.70 0.71 -8.37
CA TYR A 193 -15.11 -0.69 -8.50
C TYR A 193 -16.50 -0.90 -7.91
N GLY A 194 -17.42 -1.42 -8.73
CA GLY A 194 -18.76 -1.77 -8.27
C GLY A 194 -19.58 -0.63 -7.70
N GLY A 195 -19.40 0.60 -8.20
CA GLY A 195 -20.08 1.79 -7.72
C GLY A 195 -19.47 2.41 -6.45
N ILE A 196 -18.33 1.89 -6.01
CA ILE A 196 -17.55 2.44 -4.90
C ILE A 196 -16.26 3.03 -5.46
N SER A 197 -15.94 4.27 -5.08
CA SER A 197 -14.62 4.86 -5.25
C SER A 197 -13.85 4.68 -3.96
N PHE A 198 -12.69 4.00 -4.01
CA PHE A 198 -11.90 3.68 -2.83
C PHE A 198 -10.45 4.17 -2.96
N CYS A 199 -9.80 4.43 -1.83
CA CYS A 199 -8.39 4.76 -1.77
C CYS A 199 -7.56 3.59 -2.29
N SER A 200 -6.91 3.76 -3.44
CA SER A 200 -6.06 2.74 -4.06
C SER A 200 -4.57 2.96 -3.80
N SER A 201 -4.16 4.17 -3.44
CA SER A 201 -2.85 4.44 -2.84
C SER A 201 -2.89 5.68 -1.94
N LEU A 202 -1.99 5.73 -0.98
CA LEU A 202 -1.82 6.83 -0.04
C LEU A 202 -0.36 7.13 0.21
N GLN A 203 -0.07 8.35 0.67
CA GLN A 203 1.25 8.75 1.15
C GLN A 203 1.13 9.72 2.32
N ARG A 204 1.93 9.49 3.35
CA ARG A 204 2.13 10.41 4.47
C ARG A 204 3.62 10.49 4.77
N GLY A 205 4.25 11.58 4.35
CA GLY A 205 5.70 11.72 4.48
C GLY A 205 6.44 10.59 3.75
N ASN A 206 7.24 9.84 4.48
CA ASN A 206 8.03 8.70 3.99
C ASN A 206 7.22 7.38 3.86
N ILE A 207 5.97 7.36 4.34
CA ILE A 207 5.11 6.17 4.32
C ILE A 207 4.24 6.20 3.08
N PHE A 208 4.34 5.16 2.26
CA PHE A 208 3.51 4.93 1.09
C PHE A 208 2.73 3.62 1.23
N GLY A 209 1.49 3.61 0.76
CA GLY A 209 0.68 2.39 0.69
C GLY A 209 -0.03 2.28 -0.65
N CYS A 210 -0.14 1.05 -1.19
CA CYS A 210 -0.95 0.76 -2.35
C CYS A 210 -1.79 -0.51 -2.16
N GLN A 211 -3.06 -0.46 -2.56
CA GLN A 211 -3.98 -1.59 -2.48
C GLN A 211 -3.77 -2.59 -3.61
N PHE A 212 -3.26 -2.11 -4.74
CA PHE A 212 -2.87 -2.94 -5.87
C PHE A 212 -1.51 -3.61 -5.63
N HIS A 213 -1.18 -4.56 -6.50
CA HIS A 213 0.07 -5.29 -6.50
C HIS A 213 0.99 -4.74 -7.60
N PRO A 214 1.89 -3.79 -7.33
CA PRO A 214 2.76 -3.24 -8.36
C PRO A 214 3.69 -4.31 -8.96
N GLU A 215 4.11 -5.32 -8.18
CA GLU A 215 4.90 -6.47 -8.64
C GLU A 215 4.16 -7.35 -9.68
N ARG A 216 2.84 -7.15 -9.82
CA ARG A 216 1.99 -7.85 -10.80
C ARG A 216 1.38 -6.92 -11.83
N SER A 217 1.77 -5.65 -11.84
CA SER A 217 1.16 -4.60 -12.66
C SER A 217 2.00 -4.22 -13.89
N GLY A 218 2.86 -5.13 -14.35
CA GLY A 218 3.65 -4.93 -15.57
C GLY A 218 4.62 -3.75 -15.47
N GLY A 219 4.88 -3.09 -16.61
CA GLY A 219 5.87 -2.00 -16.69
C GLY A 219 5.55 -0.81 -15.80
N LYS A 220 4.26 -0.47 -15.62
CA LYS A 220 3.83 0.62 -14.73
C LYS A 220 4.05 0.28 -13.26
N GLY A 221 3.82 -0.97 -12.89
CA GLY A 221 4.16 -1.45 -11.54
C GLY A 221 5.66 -1.40 -11.26
N ILE A 222 6.50 -1.81 -12.23
CA ILE A 222 7.96 -1.72 -12.10
C ILE A 222 8.44 -0.26 -12.02
N GLN A 223 7.74 0.67 -12.69
CA GLN A 223 8.03 2.11 -12.56
C GLN A 223 7.92 2.58 -11.10
N ILE A 224 6.92 2.11 -10.36
CA ILE A 224 6.75 2.44 -8.94
C ILE A 224 7.99 1.97 -8.12
N TYR A 225 8.52 0.77 -8.38
CA TYR A 225 9.74 0.29 -7.73
C TYR A 225 10.98 1.11 -8.13
N ARG A 226 11.08 1.59 -9.38
CA ARG A 226 12.17 2.50 -9.79
C ARG A 226 12.10 3.82 -9.04
N ASN A 227 10.88 4.34 -8.81
CA ASN A 227 10.67 5.55 -8.04
C ASN A 227 11.12 5.39 -6.58
N LEU A 228 10.93 4.22 -5.95
CA LEU A 228 11.53 3.91 -4.67
C LEU A 228 13.05 4.09 -4.71
N GLY A 229 13.69 3.62 -5.77
CA GLY A 229 15.12 3.79 -5.95
C GLY A 229 15.56 5.25 -6.13
N HIS A 230 14.72 6.11 -6.69
CA HIS A 230 14.97 7.56 -6.76
C HIS A 230 14.86 8.19 -5.37
N LEU A 231 13.78 7.91 -4.64
CA LEU A 231 13.58 8.41 -3.27
C LEU A 231 14.72 8.00 -2.33
N LEU A 232 15.24 6.77 -2.45
CA LEU A 232 16.40 6.31 -1.67
C LEU A 232 17.67 7.09 -1.96
N ARG A 233 17.82 7.68 -3.14
CA ARG A 233 19.01 8.48 -3.50
C ARG A 233 18.89 9.93 -3.03
N GLU A 234 17.68 10.44 -2.90
CA GLU A 234 17.41 11.82 -2.46
C GLU A 234 17.47 12.00 -0.95
N THR A 235 17.22 10.92 -0.19
CA THR A 235 17.27 10.92 1.29
C THR A 235 18.68 10.78 1.86
N MET A 236 19.72 10.79 1.02
CA MET A 236 21.15 10.71 1.40
C MET A 236 21.90 12.02 1.18
#